data_9aefdeeb67240cffcac523b95ff2cb84
#
_entry.id   9aefdeeb67240cffcac523b95ff2cb84
#
_cell.length_a   1.000
_cell.length_b   1.000
_cell.length_c   1.000
_cell.angle_alpha   90.00
_cell.angle_beta   90.00
_cell.angle_gamma   90.00
#
_symmetry.space_group_name_H-M   'P 1'
#
loop_
_entity.id
_entity.type
_entity.pdbx_description
1 polymer ?
#
loop_
_entity_poly.entity_id
_entity_poly.type
_entity_poly.pdbx_seq_one_letter_code
_entity_poly.pdbx_strand_id
1 'polypeptide(L)'
;MNETPMDEQQLMSYVRHQALKPASDLLVLVDRGSDYVDGLLEHVSDSQARICPEPGEWCICEVLLHLISATHGTARLVESLSAGVKPDVKLTQPSVKMGSETLAELRQGLAESFEQMRSVVRALPEGAGPSVTLLHPLHGELTAKEWAVLGYLHARDHADQIEKVKAAAGFPR
;
A
#
# COMPACT_ATOMS: atom_id res chain seq x y z
N MET A 1 12.61 -7.77 16.10
CA MET A 1 11.81 -7.42 17.29
C MET A 1 10.36 -7.52 16.86
N ASN A 2 9.60 -8.48 17.40
CA ASN A 2 8.17 -8.58 17.11
C ASN A 2 7.45 -7.40 17.79
N GLU A 3 7.19 -6.34 17.03
CA GLU A 3 6.28 -5.31 17.49
C GLU A 3 4.88 -5.93 17.58
N THR A 4 4.24 -5.78 18.74
CA THR A 4 2.84 -6.18 18.90
C THR A 4 2.01 -5.39 17.89
N PRO A 5 1.13 -6.04 17.09
CA PRO A 5 0.28 -5.32 16.15
C PRO A 5 -0.47 -4.19 16.87
N MET A 6 -0.47 -3.00 16.26
CA MET A 6 -1.25 -1.88 16.78
C MET A 6 -2.73 -2.24 16.82
N ASP A 7 -3.42 -1.91 17.89
CA ASP A 7 -4.87 -1.94 17.89
C ASP A 7 -5.43 -0.81 16.98
N GLU A 8 -6.72 -0.88 16.66
CA GLU A 8 -7.35 0.09 15.75
C GLU A 8 -7.25 1.54 16.25
N GLN A 9 -7.35 1.76 17.55
CA GLN A 9 -7.24 3.11 18.12
C GLN A 9 -5.82 3.65 18.00
N GLN A 10 -4.82 2.82 18.25
CA GLN A 10 -3.40 3.17 18.09
C GLN A 10 -3.07 3.45 16.61
N LEU A 11 -3.56 2.60 15.71
CA LEU A 11 -3.38 2.78 14.26
C LEU A 11 -3.98 4.11 13.80
N MET A 12 -5.21 4.42 14.17
CA MET A 12 -5.85 5.67 13.77
C MET A 12 -5.23 6.90 14.43
N SER A 13 -4.76 6.78 15.67
CA SER A 13 -3.97 7.83 16.33
C SER A 13 -2.68 8.13 15.56
N TYR A 14 -1.97 7.08 15.13
CA TYR A 14 -0.78 7.20 14.29
C TYR A 14 -1.10 7.86 12.95
N VAL A 15 -2.14 7.38 12.23
CA VAL A 15 -2.55 7.92 10.92
C VAL A 15 -2.83 9.41 11.02
N ARG A 16 -3.64 9.83 11.99
CA ARG A 16 -4.00 11.22 12.22
C ARG A 16 -2.79 12.08 12.56
N HIS A 17 -1.91 11.57 13.42
CA HIS A 17 -0.67 12.28 13.78
C HIS A 17 0.24 12.49 12.56
N GLN A 18 0.45 11.47 11.74
CA GLN A 18 1.26 11.59 10.53
C GLN A 18 0.64 12.55 9.52
N ALA A 19 -0.69 12.52 9.36
CA ALA A 19 -1.40 13.40 8.43
C ALA A 19 -1.29 14.90 8.75
N LEU A 20 -0.91 15.26 9.98
CA LEU A 20 -0.62 16.65 10.36
C LEU A 20 0.72 17.17 9.82
N LYS A 21 1.59 16.27 9.38
CA LYS A 21 2.93 16.61 8.91
C LYS A 21 2.92 17.20 7.50
N PRO A 22 4.02 17.89 7.10
CA PRO A 22 4.22 18.35 5.73
C PRO A 22 4.20 17.20 4.72
N ALA A 23 3.88 17.50 3.46
CA ALA A 23 3.91 16.53 2.37
C ALA A 23 5.29 15.85 2.20
N SER A 24 6.38 16.56 2.47
CA SER A 24 7.74 16.00 2.48
C SER A 24 7.92 14.82 3.43
N ASP A 25 7.30 14.88 4.62
CA ASP A 25 7.37 13.79 5.60
C ASP A 25 6.51 12.59 5.18
N LEU A 26 5.38 12.86 4.51
CA LEU A 26 4.55 11.81 3.93
C LEU A 26 5.24 11.11 2.75
N LEU A 27 6.04 11.85 1.95
CA LEU A 27 6.88 11.24 0.92
C LEU A 27 7.88 10.25 1.50
N VAL A 28 8.50 10.57 2.64
CA VAL A 28 9.40 9.63 3.33
C VAL A 28 8.68 8.33 3.71
N LEU A 29 7.39 8.39 4.07
CA LEU A 29 6.62 7.17 4.34
C LEU A 29 6.37 6.38 3.06
N VAL A 30 6.01 7.04 1.96
CA VAL A 30 5.80 6.39 0.65
C VAL A 30 7.09 5.70 0.19
N ASP A 31 8.24 6.39 0.30
CA ASP A 31 9.55 5.82 -0.06
C ASP A 31 9.88 4.61 0.80
N ARG A 32 9.71 4.69 2.12
CA ARG A 32 9.92 3.54 3.02
C ARG A 32 9.06 2.33 2.66
N GLY A 33 7.79 2.55 2.32
CA GLY A 33 6.90 1.47 1.89
C GLY A 33 7.36 0.82 0.59
N SER A 34 7.74 1.63 -0.40
CA SER A 34 8.29 1.18 -1.67
C SER A 34 9.58 0.39 -1.50
N ASP A 35 10.56 0.96 -0.77
CA ASP A 35 11.87 0.36 -0.55
C ASP A 35 11.77 -0.95 0.24
N TYR A 36 10.86 -1.01 1.22
CA TYR A 36 10.67 -2.22 2.02
C TYR A 36 10.15 -3.37 1.15
N VAL A 37 9.11 -3.13 0.34
CA VAL A 37 8.58 -4.16 -0.57
C VAL A 37 9.64 -4.57 -1.60
N ASP A 38 10.34 -3.61 -2.25
CA ASP A 38 11.31 -3.92 -3.28
C ASP A 38 12.52 -4.69 -2.73
N GLY A 39 13.00 -4.35 -1.53
CA GLY A 39 14.08 -5.07 -0.85
C GLY A 39 13.73 -6.53 -0.55
N LEU A 40 12.46 -6.84 -0.26
CA LEU A 40 12.01 -8.22 -0.04
C LEU A 40 12.00 -9.06 -1.33
N LEU A 41 11.95 -8.42 -2.49
CA LEU A 41 11.98 -9.08 -3.80
C LEU A 41 13.39 -9.32 -4.33
N GLU A 42 14.42 -8.82 -3.64
CA GLU A 42 15.81 -9.14 -3.99
C GLU A 42 16.03 -10.67 -3.95
N HIS A 43 16.67 -11.18 -4.99
CA HIS A 43 16.98 -12.61 -5.14
C HIS A 43 15.77 -13.56 -5.19
N VAL A 44 14.55 -13.05 -5.34
CA VAL A 44 13.36 -13.86 -5.61
C VAL A 44 13.29 -14.14 -7.11
N SER A 45 13.22 -15.41 -7.49
CA SER A 45 12.98 -15.81 -8.88
C SER A 45 11.50 -15.81 -9.23
N ASP A 46 11.20 -15.81 -10.52
CA ASP A 46 9.82 -15.85 -11.04
C ASP A 46 9.06 -17.10 -10.54
N SER A 47 9.75 -18.25 -10.50
CA SER A 47 9.19 -19.50 -9.98
C SER A 47 8.91 -19.43 -8.47
N GLN A 48 9.80 -18.85 -7.68
CA GLN A 48 9.60 -18.67 -6.24
C GLN A 48 8.42 -17.72 -5.96
N ALA A 49 8.28 -16.63 -6.72
CA ALA A 49 7.20 -15.68 -6.55
C ALA A 49 5.79 -16.24 -6.78
N ARG A 50 5.69 -17.40 -7.46
CA ARG A 50 4.43 -18.10 -7.77
C ARG A 50 4.09 -19.20 -6.79
N ILE A 51 4.94 -19.47 -5.79
CA ILE A 51 4.69 -20.49 -4.77
C ILE A 51 3.77 -19.87 -3.70
N CYS A 52 2.59 -20.47 -3.54
CA CYS A 52 1.69 -20.13 -2.45
C CYS A 52 2.04 -20.96 -1.22
N PRO A 53 2.11 -20.37 -0.01
CA PRO A 53 2.52 -21.11 1.19
C PRO A 53 1.55 -22.22 1.57
N GLU A 54 0.25 -21.96 1.42
CA GLU A 54 -0.83 -22.92 1.70
C GLU A 54 -1.98 -22.73 0.70
N PRO A 55 -2.86 -23.73 0.51
CA PRO A 55 -4.05 -23.59 -0.33
C PRO A 55 -4.94 -22.45 0.15
N GLY A 56 -5.17 -21.46 -0.72
CA GLY A 56 -6.00 -20.30 -0.42
C GLY A 56 -5.24 -19.10 0.14
N GLU A 57 -3.95 -19.23 0.42
CA GLU A 57 -3.07 -18.12 0.75
C GLU A 57 -2.42 -17.55 -0.50
N TRP A 58 -2.15 -16.25 -0.49
CA TRP A 58 -1.55 -15.56 -1.63
C TRP A 58 -0.06 -15.87 -1.76
N CYS A 59 0.37 -16.11 -3.00
CA CYS A 59 1.78 -16.08 -3.38
C CYS A 59 2.28 -14.62 -3.53
N ILE A 60 3.59 -14.44 -3.67
CA ILE A 60 4.20 -13.10 -3.83
C ILE A 60 3.60 -12.37 -5.05
N CYS A 61 3.41 -13.05 -6.18
CA CYS A 61 2.81 -12.42 -7.38
C CYS A 61 1.41 -11.87 -7.10
N GLU A 62 0.57 -12.58 -6.35
CA GLU A 62 -0.78 -12.13 -6.00
C GLU A 62 -0.74 -10.93 -5.04
N VAL A 63 0.17 -10.94 -4.07
CA VAL A 63 0.41 -9.80 -3.19
C VAL A 63 0.82 -8.57 -4.00
N LEU A 64 1.72 -8.71 -4.97
CA LEU A 64 2.16 -7.60 -5.82
C LEU A 64 1.04 -7.07 -6.71
N LEU A 65 0.26 -7.94 -7.35
CA LEU A 65 -0.91 -7.53 -8.14
C LEU A 65 -1.91 -6.73 -7.29
N HIS A 66 -2.15 -7.18 -6.06
CA HIS A 66 -3.00 -6.46 -5.12
C HIS A 66 -2.42 -5.09 -4.78
N LEU A 67 -1.14 -5.03 -4.40
CA LEU A 67 -0.47 -3.78 -4.04
C LEU A 67 -0.46 -2.77 -5.19
N ILE A 68 -0.19 -3.18 -6.42
CA ILE A 68 -0.25 -2.32 -7.60
C ILE A 68 -1.63 -1.68 -7.72
N SER A 69 -2.68 -2.51 -7.68
CA SER A 69 -4.06 -2.04 -7.79
C SER A 69 -4.46 -1.11 -6.64
N ALA A 70 -4.12 -1.48 -5.40
CA ALA A 70 -4.45 -0.72 -4.21
C ALA A 70 -3.71 0.63 -4.18
N THR A 71 -2.41 0.64 -4.52
CA THR A 71 -1.60 1.87 -4.55
C THR A 71 -2.10 2.84 -5.61
N HIS A 72 -2.40 2.38 -6.82
CA HIS A 72 -3.03 3.21 -7.86
C HIS A 72 -4.41 3.73 -7.44
N GLY A 73 -5.23 2.87 -6.82
CA GLY A 73 -6.53 3.27 -6.29
C GLY A 73 -6.41 4.36 -5.24
N THR A 74 -5.53 4.17 -4.26
CA THR A 74 -5.27 5.14 -3.18
C THR A 74 -4.72 6.45 -3.73
N ALA A 75 -3.80 6.43 -4.70
CA ALA A 75 -3.29 7.64 -5.34
C ALA A 75 -4.40 8.48 -5.97
N ARG A 76 -5.34 7.85 -6.69
CA ARG A 76 -6.51 8.56 -7.27
C ARG A 76 -7.44 9.12 -6.19
N LEU A 77 -7.64 8.41 -5.06
CA LEU A 77 -8.41 8.92 -3.93
C LEU A 77 -7.76 10.16 -3.33
N VAL A 78 -6.44 10.10 -3.08
CA VAL A 78 -5.66 11.21 -2.55
C VAL A 78 -5.73 12.43 -3.48
N GLU A 79 -5.57 12.23 -4.78
CA GLU A 79 -5.69 13.28 -5.79
C GLU A 79 -7.07 13.95 -5.77
N SER A 80 -8.15 13.15 -5.83
CA SER A 80 -9.52 13.67 -5.83
C SER A 80 -9.85 14.44 -4.56
N LEU A 81 -9.55 13.86 -3.39
CA LEU A 81 -9.82 14.49 -2.10
C LEU A 81 -9.00 15.78 -1.91
N SER A 82 -7.75 15.80 -2.36
CA SER A 82 -6.90 16.99 -2.29
C SER A 82 -7.39 18.11 -3.19
N ALA A 83 -8.05 17.78 -4.29
CA ALA A 83 -8.73 18.75 -5.16
C ALA A 83 -10.11 19.19 -4.64
N GLY A 84 -10.54 18.71 -3.47
CA GLY A 84 -11.85 19.03 -2.90
C GLY A 84 -13.01 18.25 -3.53
N VAL A 85 -12.73 17.18 -4.25
CA VAL A 85 -13.74 16.35 -4.93
C VAL A 85 -13.91 15.03 -4.17
N LYS A 86 -15.14 14.71 -3.75
CA LYS A 86 -15.48 13.42 -3.19
C LYS A 86 -15.69 12.41 -4.34
N PRO A 87 -14.83 11.38 -4.48
CA PRO A 87 -15.00 10.42 -5.56
C PRO A 87 -16.22 9.52 -5.30
N ASP A 88 -16.97 9.22 -6.36
CA ASP A 88 -18.04 8.22 -6.32
C ASP A 88 -17.44 6.83 -6.61
N VAL A 89 -16.85 6.23 -5.57
CA VAL A 89 -16.22 4.92 -5.66
C VAL A 89 -16.75 3.98 -4.58
N LYS A 90 -16.95 2.74 -4.96
CA LYS A 90 -17.24 1.66 -4.02
C LYS A 90 -15.93 0.97 -3.68
N LEU A 91 -15.47 1.15 -2.44
CA LEU A 91 -14.30 0.46 -1.94
C LEU A 91 -14.65 -1.02 -1.72
N THR A 92 -14.11 -1.88 -2.56
CA THR A 92 -14.27 -3.34 -2.46
C THR A 92 -12.89 -3.97 -2.35
N GLN A 93 -12.81 -5.09 -1.64
CA GLN A 93 -11.58 -5.90 -1.72
C GLN A 93 -11.44 -6.42 -3.16
N PRO A 94 -10.34 -6.12 -3.85
CA PRO A 94 -10.13 -6.64 -5.18
C PRO A 94 -9.95 -8.16 -5.13
N SER A 95 -10.63 -8.87 -6.03
CA SER A 95 -10.26 -10.26 -6.29
C SER A 95 -9.01 -10.26 -7.13
N VAL A 96 -7.92 -10.78 -6.58
CA VAL A 96 -6.68 -10.96 -7.32
C VAL A 96 -6.80 -12.23 -8.16
N LYS A 97 -6.53 -12.10 -9.45
CA LYS A 97 -6.35 -13.24 -10.35
C LYS A 97 -4.95 -13.15 -10.93
N MET A 98 -4.14 -14.14 -10.61
CA MET A 98 -2.81 -14.27 -11.19
C MET A 98 -2.94 -14.56 -12.69
N GLY A 99 -2.25 -13.75 -13.50
CA GLY A 99 -2.10 -13.93 -14.94
C GLY A 99 -0.76 -14.53 -15.32
N SER A 100 -0.27 -14.15 -16.50
CA SER A 100 1.03 -14.59 -17.04
C SER A 100 2.15 -13.59 -16.74
N GLU A 101 1.90 -12.54 -15.97
CA GLU A 101 2.86 -11.47 -15.67
C GLU A 101 4.10 -12.06 -14.98
N THR A 102 5.27 -11.69 -15.45
CA THR A 102 6.55 -12.03 -14.84
C THR A 102 6.78 -11.20 -13.56
N LEU A 103 7.63 -11.68 -12.67
CA LEU A 103 8.02 -10.90 -11.49
C LEU A 103 8.64 -9.55 -11.88
N ALA A 104 9.38 -9.49 -12.99
CA ALA A 104 9.96 -8.24 -13.50
C ALA A 104 8.87 -7.23 -13.91
N GLU A 105 7.82 -7.68 -14.61
CA GLU A 105 6.68 -6.83 -14.98
C GLU A 105 5.91 -6.37 -13.74
N LEU A 106 5.73 -7.23 -12.75
CA LEU A 106 5.08 -6.86 -11.49
C LEU A 106 5.90 -5.85 -10.69
N ARG A 107 7.22 -6.00 -10.62
CA ARG A 107 8.11 -5.00 -9.99
C ARG A 107 8.04 -3.66 -10.71
N GLN A 108 8.02 -3.65 -12.04
CA GLN A 108 7.85 -2.43 -12.81
C GLN A 108 6.50 -1.76 -12.51
N GLY A 109 5.40 -2.51 -12.56
CA GLY A 109 4.06 -1.99 -12.24
C GLY A 109 3.97 -1.44 -10.81
N LEU A 110 4.63 -2.10 -9.85
CA LEU A 110 4.72 -1.63 -8.48
C LEU A 110 5.47 -0.29 -8.41
N ALA A 111 6.63 -0.18 -9.04
CA ALA A 111 7.41 1.05 -9.08
C ALA A 111 6.62 2.21 -9.70
N GLU A 112 5.90 1.97 -10.80
CA GLU A 112 5.02 2.94 -11.45
C GLU A 112 3.86 3.39 -10.53
N SER A 113 3.26 2.44 -9.77
CA SER A 113 2.19 2.76 -8.83
C SER A 113 2.68 3.63 -7.67
N PHE A 114 3.86 3.36 -7.14
CA PHE A 114 4.49 4.19 -6.11
C PHE A 114 4.92 5.56 -6.65
N GLU A 115 5.39 5.67 -7.89
CA GLU A 115 5.72 6.98 -8.47
C GLU A 115 4.46 7.83 -8.68
N GLN A 116 3.34 7.24 -9.05
CA GLN A 116 2.05 7.95 -9.04
C GLN A 116 1.70 8.43 -7.63
N MET A 117 1.85 7.59 -6.60
CA MET A 117 1.61 7.99 -5.20
C MET A 117 2.53 9.14 -4.78
N ARG A 118 3.83 9.09 -5.13
CA ARG A 118 4.78 10.19 -4.88
C ARG A 118 4.33 11.47 -5.54
N SER A 119 3.88 11.39 -6.79
CA SER A 119 3.41 12.56 -7.55
C SER A 119 2.24 13.24 -6.86
N VAL A 120 1.23 12.49 -6.45
CA VAL A 120 0.05 13.07 -5.79
C VAL A 120 0.37 13.58 -4.38
N VAL A 121 1.26 12.90 -3.64
CA VAL A 121 1.68 13.36 -2.31
C VAL A 121 2.49 14.64 -2.40
N ARG A 122 3.38 14.79 -3.41
CA ARG A 122 4.10 16.06 -3.66
C ARG A 122 3.16 17.23 -3.95
N ALA A 123 2.02 16.97 -4.57
CA ALA A 123 1.02 17.96 -4.91
C ALA A 123 0.06 18.29 -3.76
N LEU A 124 0.15 17.61 -2.62
CA LEU A 124 -0.70 17.89 -1.46
C LEU A 124 -0.47 19.33 -0.95
N PRO A 125 -1.55 20.04 -0.58
CA PRO A 125 -1.43 21.39 -0.07
C PRO A 125 -0.66 21.42 1.26
N GLU A 126 0.13 22.47 1.45
CA GLU A 126 0.70 22.77 2.75
C GLU A 126 -0.42 23.17 3.72
N GLY A 127 -0.48 22.54 4.89
CA GLY A 127 -1.54 22.75 5.86
C GLY A 127 -2.68 21.71 5.77
N ALA A 128 -3.87 22.09 6.26
CA ALA A 128 -4.97 21.15 6.45
C ALA A 128 -5.62 20.65 5.13
N GLY A 129 -5.45 21.38 4.03
CA GLY A 129 -6.09 21.03 2.77
C GLY A 129 -7.63 21.14 2.80
N PRO A 130 -8.31 20.70 1.73
CA PRO A 130 -9.77 20.63 1.71
C PRO A 130 -10.33 19.70 2.78
N SER A 131 -11.47 20.07 3.38
CA SER A 131 -12.15 19.27 4.41
C SER A 131 -12.96 18.09 3.85
N VAL A 132 -12.80 17.78 2.56
CA VAL A 132 -13.48 16.64 1.92
C VAL A 132 -12.89 15.33 2.43
N THR A 133 -13.77 14.42 2.83
CA THR A 133 -13.42 13.10 3.32
C THR A 133 -14.11 12.01 2.53
N LEU A 134 -13.55 10.80 2.58
CA LEU A 134 -14.18 9.59 2.06
C LEU A 134 -14.21 8.53 3.16
N LEU A 135 -15.37 7.87 3.29
CA LEU A 135 -15.58 6.82 4.27
C LEU A 135 -14.75 5.57 3.91
N HIS A 136 -13.83 5.20 4.80
CA HIS A 136 -13.17 3.90 4.76
C HIS A 136 -14.02 2.86 5.50
N PRO A 137 -14.21 1.63 4.98
CA PRO A 137 -15.11 0.64 5.58
C PRO A 137 -14.80 0.28 7.04
N LEU A 138 -13.52 0.37 7.44
CA LEU A 138 -13.06 0.00 8.80
C LEU A 138 -12.68 1.21 9.65
N HIS A 139 -12.20 2.31 9.04
CA HIS A 139 -11.51 3.38 9.76
C HIS A 139 -12.27 4.72 9.78
N GLY A 140 -13.50 4.74 9.25
CA GLY A 140 -14.33 5.94 9.22
C GLY A 140 -13.94 6.95 8.13
N GLU A 141 -14.35 8.21 8.32
CA GLU A 141 -14.08 9.28 7.35
C GLU A 141 -12.61 9.72 7.39
N LEU A 142 -11.97 9.73 6.23
CA LEU A 142 -10.54 10.02 6.07
C LEU A 142 -10.30 11.14 5.06
N THR A 143 -9.38 12.04 5.37
CA THR A 143 -8.87 13.10 4.50
C THR A 143 -7.84 12.54 3.49
N ALA A 144 -7.45 13.34 2.50
CA ALA A 144 -6.42 12.97 1.52
C ALA A 144 -5.10 12.52 2.18
N LYS A 145 -4.62 13.27 3.20
CA LYS A 145 -3.38 12.94 3.89
C LYS A 145 -3.48 11.65 4.71
N GLU A 146 -4.62 11.41 5.36
CA GLU A 146 -4.86 10.16 6.10
C GLU A 146 -4.91 8.96 5.16
N TRP A 147 -5.52 9.10 3.97
CA TRP A 147 -5.47 8.07 2.93
C TRP A 147 -4.05 7.77 2.45
N ALA A 148 -3.20 8.80 2.28
CA ALA A 148 -1.79 8.60 1.90
C ALA A 148 -1.02 7.82 2.99
N VAL A 149 -1.25 8.12 4.27
CA VAL A 149 -0.64 7.39 5.40
C VAL A 149 -1.13 5.95 5.46
N LEU A 150 -2.44 5.71 5.25
CA LEU A 150 -2.98 4.34 5.19
C LEU A 150 -2.39 3.55 4.02
N GLY A 151 -2.16 4.19 2.86
CA GLY A 151 -1.48 3.55 1.73
C GLY A 151 -0.08 3.03 2.09
N TYR A 152 0.69 3.79 2.87
CA TYR A 152 1.97 3.33 3.41
C TYR A 152 1.82 2.12 4.35
N LEU A 153 0.88 2.19 5.30
CA LEU A 153 0.64 1.11 6.25
C LEU A 153 0.19 -0.17 5.53
N HIS A 154 -0.67 -0.04 4.54
CA HIS A 154 -1.10 -1.15 3.69
C HIS A 154 0.07 -1.81 2.94
N ALA A 155 0.99 -1.00 2.38
CA ALA A 155 2.19 -1.53 1.75
C ALA A 155 3.08 -2.29 2.75
N ARG A 156 3.22 -1.77 3.97
CA ARG A 156 3.98 -2.44 5.04
C ARG A 156 3.35 -3.76 5.46
N ASP A 157 2.03 -3.80 5.63
CA ASP A 157 1.32 -5.04 6.00
C ASP A 157 1.51 -6.14 4.94
N HIS A 158 1.51 -5.76 3.66
CA HIS A 158 1.77 -6.68 2.57
C HIS A 158 3.26 -7.05 2.42
N ALA A 159 4.18 -6.16 2.79
CA ALA A 159 5.59 -6.51 2.92
C ALA A 159 5.79 -7.60 3.98
N ASP A 160 5.17 -7.44 5.17
CA ASP A 160 5.16 -8.47 6.22
C ASP A 160 4.53 -9.79 5.73
N GLN A 161 3.53 -9.73 4.86
CA GLN A 161 2.95 -10.92 4.21
C GLN A 161 3.95 -11.59 3.27
N ILE A 162 4.70 -10.84 2.47
CA ILE A 162 5.77 -11.38 1.61
C ILE A 162 6.85 -12.06 2.47
N GLU A 163 7.26 -11.46 3.59
CA GLU A 163 8.19 -12.11 4.52
C GLU A 163 7.67 -13.46 5.02
N LYS A 164 6.39 -13.55 5.38
CA LYS A 164 5.76 -14.82 5.81
C LYS A 164 5.78 -15.86 4.70
N VAL A 165 5.49 -15.47 3.44
CA VAL A 165 5.58 -16.37 2.28
C VAL A 165 7.00 -16.90 2.14
N LYS A 166 8.02 -16.03 2.21
CA LYS A 166 9.45 -16.42 2.11
C LYS A 166 9.91 -17.30 3.27
N ALA A 167 9.30 -17.16 4.45
CA ALA A 167 9.62 -17.95 5.65
C ALA A 167 8.90 -19.32 5.68
N ALA A 168 7.92 -19.56 4.81
CA ALA A 168 7.16 -20.79 4.79
C ALA A 168 8.05 -22.02 4.44
N ALA A 169 7.74 -23.17 5.03
CA ALA A 169 8.55 -24.39 4.90
C ALA A 169 8.69 -24.90 3.45
N GLY A 170 7.74 -24.58 2.57
CA GLY A 170 7.76 -24.95 1.15
C GLY A 170 8.46 -23.95 0.23
N PHE A 171 8.94 -22.81 0.76
CA PHE A 171 9.59 -21.79 -0.07
C PHE A 171 11.04 -22.21 -0.37
N PRO A 172 11.44 -22.36 -1.66
CA PRO A 172 12.80 -22.75 -2.04
C PRO A 172 13.83 -21.69 -1.61
N ARG A 173 14.97 -22.14 -1.10
CA ARG A 173 16.10 -21.29 -0.74
C ARG A 173 17.09 -21.18 -1.89
#